data_29043ffbb5dca13a327d806ff3d15a23
#
_entry.id   29043ffbb5dca13a327d806ff3d15a23
#
_cell.length_a   1.000
_cell.length_b   1.000
_cell.length_c   1.000
_cell.angle_alpha   90.00
_cell.angle_beta   90.00
_cell.angle_gamma   90.00
#
_symmetry.space_group_name_H-M   'P 1'
#
loop_
_entity.id
_entity.type
_entity.pdbx_description
1 polymer ?
#
loop_
_entity_poly.entity_id
_entity_poly.type
_entity_poly.pdbx_seq_one_letter_code
_entity_poly.pdbx_strand_id
1 'polypeptide(L)'
;MADLAPENISTLDRLVRSIDMAEGFALFIARCNVPVLRNDLILAARQQLAALGTEVIEVVFEEDPRDVRDRLRAALSAADAPIPVELPAPRPALALAERPADYTAGVKRAVFVTGLELGIPFDQPNSRILAELNLGRDLFLRDAPHPLVVWLPDYAVTAVARFAPDFWAWRSGVFEFETGEAERSAAFEQYTSGNRPLHLLTNLTPEARLLRRRQLESFLDDYRDLPDGPRVIGERADILNDLGDVCAAAQDYRAAMVYYDRALDLYRRLNDQSSEAKILSSLGYVYDALSEMHQALEFYRQALLLRQQVGDRSGEATALNNIGAVYRALGEMQKALAYYEQALLLQRKVGNRDGEATVLNNIGSVYHSLSDMQKALTYYEQALPLSQLVGDQGGEATTLNNIGGVYHALGDKRKALAYYEQALPLQQLVGDRGGEATTLNNIGSVYDDMGEKHQALAYYQQAVVTVNQIGDRWHESMGRANLAGVYEALGDLAKAEEQLALVVALDEAVGHPDLTSDRAA
;
A
#
# COMPACT_ATOMS: atom_id res chain seq x y z
N MET A 1 -8.34 8.26 -30.17
CA MET A 1 -9.00 9.59 -30.07
C MET A 1 -10.54 9.50 -30.02
N ALA A 2 -11.15 8.34 -30.29
CA ALA A 2 -12.63 8.23 -30.29
C ALA A 2 -13.28 8.25 -28.88
N ASP A 3 -12.49 8.09 -27.83
CA ASP A 3 -13.00 7.92 -26.45
C ASP A 3 -12.67 9.09 -25.48
N LEU A 4 -11.97 10.13 -25.95
CA LEU A 4 -11.66 11.29 -25.11
C LEU A 4 -12.81 12.31 -25.13
N ALA A 5 -13.11 12.89 -23.97
CA ALA A 5 -14.11 13.95 -23.85
C ALA A 5 -13.75 15.18 -24.73
N PRO A 6 -14.73 15.89 -25.32
CA PRO A 6 -14.48 17.04 -26.22
C PRO A 6 -13.60 18.12 -25.59
N GLU A 7 -13.78 18.39 -24.30
CA GLU A 7 -13.00 19.35 -23.50
C GLU A 7 -11.54 18.95 -23.44
N ASN A 8 -11.28 17.66 -23.21
CA ASN A 8 -9.92 17.10 -23.17
C ASN A 8 -9.25 17.13 -24.55
N ILE A 9 -9.99 16.89 -25.63
CA ILE A 9 -9.47 17.02 -27.00
C ILE A 9 -9.06 18.48 -27.25
N SER A 10 -9.89 19.44 -26.89
CA SER A 10 -9.59 20.87 -27.05
C SER A 10 -8.36 21.28 -26.24
N THR A 11 -8.24 20.81 -25.02
CA THR A 11 -7.09 21.08 -24.14
C THR A 11 -5.82 20.41 -24.66
N LEU A 12 -5.92 19.19 -25.18
CA LEU A 12 -4.81 18.46 -25.78
C LEU A 12 -4.30 19.19 -27.04
N ASP A 13 -5.19 19.65 -27.91
CA ASP A 13 -4.84 20.42 -29.10
C ASP A 13 -4.12 21.72 -28.76
N ARG A 14 -4.53 22.40 -27.66
CA ARG A 14 -3.83 23.59 -27.16
C ARG A 14 -2.44 23.25 -26.64
N LEU A 15 -2.29 22.17 -25.88
CA LEU A 15 -0.99 21.69 -25.40
C LEU A 15 -0.06 21.37 -26.58
N VAL A 16 -0.52 20.56 -27.53
CA VAL A 16 0.26 20.17 -28.74
C VAL A 16 0.70 21.40 -29.53
N ARG A 17 -0.18 22.36 -29.78
CA ARG A 17 0.18 23.62 -30.45
C ARG A 17 1.20 24.42 -29.66
N SER A 18 1.06 24.49 -28.33
CA SER A 18 2.01 25.22 -27.50
C SER A 18 3.41 24.58 -27.54
N ILE A 19 3.49 23.25 -27.58
CA ILE A 19 4.74 22.51 -27.75
C ILE A 19 5.31 22.75 -29.14
N ASP A 20 4.46 22.70 -30.17
CA ASP A 20 4.91 22.91 -31.56
C ASP A 20 5.42 24.32 -31.80
N MET A 21 4.84 25.34 -31.18
CA MET A 21 5.29 26.73 -31.30
C MET A 21 6.50 27.07 -30.43
N ALA A 22 6.87 26.23 -29.47
CA ALA A 22 7.98 26.50 -28.57
C ALA A 22 9.32 26.37 -29.30
N GLU A 23 10.14 27.41 -29.17
CA GLU A 23 11.53 27.44 -29.61
C GLU A 23 12.46 27.30 -28.42
N GLY A 24 13.09 26.12 -28.28
CA GLY A 24 13.94 25.79 -27.12
C GLY A 24 13.17 25.32 -25.89
N PHE A 25 13.70 25.64 -24.71
CA PHE A 25 13.07 25.22 -23.43
C PHE A 25 11.75 25.96 -23.18
N ALA A 26 10.71 25.21 -22.90
CA ALA A 26 9.44 25.69 -22.40
C ALA A 26 8.88 24.67 -21.40
N LEU A 27 8.40 25.13 -20.25
CA LEU A 27 7.85 24.26 -19.22
C LEU A 27 6.33 24.29 -19.27
N PHE A 28 5.71 23.14 -19.49
CA PHE A 28 4.27 22.95 -19.44
C PHE A 28 3.90 21.99 -18.31
N ILE A 29 2.87 22.32 -17.56
CA ILE A 29 2.29 21.45 -16.56
C ILE A 29 0.97 20.90 -17.09
N ALA A 30 0.87 19.59 -17.19
CA ALA A 30 -0.34 18.87 -17.57
C ALA A 30 -0.96 18.26 -16.28
N ARG A 31 -2.10 18.80 -15.88
CA ARG A 31 -2.83 18.39 -14.69
C ARG A 31 -3.81 17.28 -15.04
N CYS A 32 -3.61 16.08 -14.50
CA CYS A 32 -4.48 14.93 -14.73
C CYS A 32 -4.41 13.96 -13.53
N ASN A 33 -5.55 13.74 -12.88
CA ASN A 33 -5.64 12.92 -11.67
C ASN A 33 -5.73 11.42 -11.97
N VAL A 34 -6.26 11.05 -13.13
CA VAL A 34 -6.51 9.64 -13.49
C VAL A 34 -5.38 9.11 -14.38
N PRO A 35 -4.57 8.14 -13.91
CA PRO A 35 -3.43 7.63 -14.67
C PRO A 35 -3.81 7.00 -16.02
N VAL A 36 -4.98 6.34 -16.13
CA VAL A 36 -5.44 5.76 -17.40
C VAL A 36 -5.69 6.87 -18.41
N LEU A 37 -6.48 7.90 -18.04
CA LEU A 37 -6.73 9.06 -18.89
C LEU A 37 -5.41 9.75 -19.27
N ARG A 38 -4.48 9.91 -18.31
CA ARG A 38 -3.16 10.48 -18.57
C ARG A 38 -2.41 9.72 -19.64
N ASN A 39 -2.41 8.39 -19.59
CA ASN A 39 -1.71 7.55 -20.57
C ASN A 39 -2.35 7.68 -21.96
N ASP A 40 -3.67 7.74 -22.06
CA ASP A 40 -4.39 7.93 -23.32
C ASP A 40 -4.10 9.32 -23.93
N LEU A 41 -4.05 10.36 -23.09
CA LEU A 41 -3.69 11.72 -23.49
C LEU A 41 -2.23 11.79 -23.97
N ILE A 42 -1.30 11.15 -23.28
CA ILE A 42 0.11 11.06 -23.68
C ILE A 42 0.23 10.38 -25.06
N LEU A 43 -0.46 9.25 -25.23
CA LEU A 43 -0.47 8.53 -26.51
C LEU A 43 -1.02 9.40 -27.65
N ALA A 44 -2.13 10.09 -27.41
CA ALA A 44 -2.75 10.98 -28.38
C ALA A 44 -1.85 12.19 -28.70
N ALA A 45 -1.23 12.81 -27.69
CA ALA A 45 -0.26 13.89 -27.85
C ALA A 45 0.93 13.46 -28.70
N ARG A 46 1.49 12.28 -28.45
CA ARG A 46 2.60 11.71 -29.26
C ARG A 46 2.22 11.55 -30.70
N GLN A 47 1.04 11.02 -30.99
CA GLN A 47 0.57 10.85 -32.38
C GLN A 47 0.43 12.19 -33.11
N GLN A 48 -0.15 13.19 -32.43
CA GLN A 48 -0.29 14.53 -33.02
C GLN A 48 1.06 15.21 -33.21
N LEU A 49 1.97 15.16 -32.24
CA LEU A 49 3.32 15.74 -32.33
C LEU A 49 4.18 15.05 -33.39
N ALA A 50 4.08 13.73 -33.51
CA ALA A 50 4.77 13.00 -34.59
C ALA A 50 4.30 13.42 -35.97
N ALA A 51 3.00 13.70 -36.15
CA ALA A 51 2.47 14.25 -37.42
C ALA A 51 3.01 15.65 -37.75
N LEU A 52 3.44 16.41 -36.75
CA LEU A 52 4.09 17.73 -36.87
C LEU A 52 5.63 17.63 -36.96
N GLY A 53 6.19 16.42 -36.97
CA GLY A 53 7.64 16.19 -37.06
C GLY A 53 8.37 16.38 -35.71
N THR A 54 7.66 16.35 -34.59
CA THR A 54 8.23 16.45 -33.26
C THR A 54 8.31 15.06 -32.62
N GLU A 55 9.51 14.65 -32.20
CA GLU A 55 9.75 13.42 -31.46
C GLU A 55 9.46 13.65 -29.99
N VAL A 56 8.75 12.71 -29.32
CA VAL A 56 8.48 12.76 -27.89
C VAL A 56 9.34 11.73 -27.16
N ILE A 57 10.16 12.24 -26.24
CA ILE A 57 10.95 11.42 -25.31
C ILE A 57 10.19 11.33 -24.00
N GLU A 58 9.89 10.11 -23.55
CA GLU A 58 9.24 9.88 -22.28
C GLU A 58 10.27 9.55 -21.20
N VAL A 59 10.11 10.20 -20.03
CA VAL A 59 10.86 9.92 -18.82
C VAL A 59 9.86 9.53 -17.73
N VAL A 60 9.85 8.25 -17.41
CA VAL A 60 8.92 7.67 -16.42
C VAL A 60 9.69 7.35 -15.15
N PHE A 61 9.15 7.79 -14.01
CA PHE A 61 9.62 7.40 -12.69
C PHE A 61 8.64 6.39 -12.13
N GLU A 62 9.12 5.18 -11.82
CA GLU A 62 8.31 4.08 -11.28
C GLU A 62 8.41 3.99 -9.76
N GLU A 63 9.45 4.59 -9.17
CA GLU A 63 9.72 4.65 -7.74
C GLU A 63 10.00 6.10 -7.32
N ASP A 64 10.30 6.33 -6.04
CA ASP A 64 10.69 7.65 -5.51
C ASP A 64 11.78 8.27 -6.41
N PRO A 65 11.46 9.34 -7.13
CA PRO A 65 12.36 9.90 -8.13
C PRO A 65 13.56 10.54 -7.45
N ARG A 66 14.71 9.96 -7.72
CA ARG A 66 16.02 10.50 -7.31
C ARG A 66 16.76 10.94 -8.58
N ASP A 67 17.42 12.09 -8.48
CA ASP A 67 18.26 12.61 -9.57
C ASP A 67 17.50 12.81 -10.89
N VAL A 68 16.37 13.55 -10.83
CA VAL A 68 15.49 13.89 -11.97
C VAL A 68 16.29 14.39 -13.16
N ARG A 69 17.26 15.26 -12.91
CA ARG A 69 18.12 15.86 -13.92
C ARG A 69 18.99 14.84 -14.63
N ASP A 70 19.60 13.92 -13.92
CA ASP A 70 20.50 12.92 -14.51
C ASP A 70 19.70 11.91 -15.36
N ARG A 71 18.49 11.57 -14.95
CA ARG A 71 17.58 10.75 -15.78
C ARG A 71 17.12 11.48 -17.02
N LEU A 72 16.77 12.76 -16.94
CA LEU A 72 16.46 13.58 -18.12
C LEU A 72 17.63 13.63 -19.08
N ARG A 73 18.84 13.89 -18.60
CA ARG A 73 20.07 13.92 -19.41
C ARG A 73 20.34 12.55 -20.04
N ALA A 74 20.20 11.47 -19.31
CA ALA A 74 20.41 10.11 -19.82
C ALA A 74 19.41 9.76 -20.94
N ALA A 75 18.14 10.10 -20.78
CA ALA A 75 17.10 9.87 -21.77
C ALA A 75 17.36 10.66 -23.07
N LEU A 76 17.75 11.93 -22.94
CA LEU A 76 18.12 12.77 -24.07
C LEU A 76 19.38 12.25 -24.78
N SER A 77 20.41 11.85 -24.02
CA SER A 77 21.65 11.30 -24.61
C SER A 77 21.40 9.95 -25.29
N ALA A 78 20.49 9.13 -24.80
CA ALA A 78 20.10 7.88 -25.45
C ALA A 78 19.36 8.13 -26.77
N ALA A 79 18.56 9.19 -26.85
CA ALA A 79 17.88 9.59 -28.09
C ALA A 79 18.84 10.20 -29.14
N ASP A 80 19.99 10.72 -28.73
CA ASP A 80 21.04 11.23 -29.63
C ASP A 80 21.99 10.12 -30.11
N ALA A 81 21.95 8.92 -29.56
CA ALA A 81 22.76 7.80 -29.98
C ALA A 81 22.38 7.38 -31.42
N PRO A 82 23.33 7.17 -32.35
CA PRO A 82 23.02 6.79 -33.73
C PRO A 82 22.33 5.43 -33.75
N ILE A 83 21.09 5.39 -34.23
CA ILE A 83 20.35 4.16 -34.49
C ILE A 83 21.14 3.39 -35.58
N PRO A 84 21.43 2.09 -35.45
CA PRO A 84 21.94 1.27 -36.51
C PRO A 84 20.85 1.20 -37.60
N VAL A 85 21.04 1.92 -38.69
CA VAL A 85 20.03 2.07 -39.73
C VAL A 85 20.24 1.01 -40.80
N GLU A 86 19.32 0.06 -40.90
CA GLU A 86 18.93 -0.51 -42.18
C GLU A 86 17.67 0.24 -42.63
N LEU A 87 17.81 1.25 -43.51
CA LEU A 87 16.70 1.98 -44.10
C LEU A 87 16.39 1.47 -45.50
N PRO A 88 15.10 1.22 -45.84
CA PRO A 88 14.70 1.15 -47.26
C PRO A 88 14.65 2.56 -47.86
N ALA A 89 15.03 2.65 -49.13
CA ALA A 89 15.26 3.88 -49.90
C ALA A 89 14.09 4.90 -49.87
N PRO A 90 14.36 6.21 -49.90
CA PRO A 90 13.37 7.26 -49.78
C PRO A 90 12.56 7.47 -51.07
N ARG A 91 11.25 7.73 -50.89
CA ARG A 91 10.38 8.26 -51.97
C ARG A 91 10.55 9.78 -52.09
N PRO A 92 10.43 10.36 -53.29
CA PRO A 92 10.74 11.77 -53.50
C PRO A 92 9.69 12.69 -52.89
N ALA A 93 10.17 13.69 -52.15
CA ALA A 93 9.37 14.73 -51.50
C ALA A 93 9.07 15.88 -52.51
N LEU A 94 7.85 16.37 -52.46
CA LEU A 94 7.41 17.61 -53.07
C LEU A 94 8.07 18.82 -52.41
N ALA A 95 8.61 19.73 -53.22
CA ALA A 95 9.30 20.94 -52.81
C ALA A 95 8.37 21.92 -52.08
N LEU A 96 8.75 22.37 -50.91
CA LEU A 96 8.20 23.56 -50.25
C LEU A 96 9.34 24.49 -49.83
N ALA A 97 9.11 25.74 -50.14
CA ALA A 97 9.85 26.97 -50.00
C ALA A 97 11.07 27.05 -49.07
N GLU A 98 12.10 27.70 -49.54
CA GLU A 98 13.41 27.99 -48.95
C GLU A 98 13.30 28.58 -47.52
N ARG A 99 13.91 27.89 -46.53
CA ARG A 99 14.30 28.43 -45.23
C ARG A 99 15.78 28.84 -45.27
N PRO A 100 16.20 29.83 -44.44
CA PRO A 100 17.61 30.28 -44.46
C PRO A 100 18.56 29.17 -43.99
N ALA A 101 19.70 29.08 -44.65
CA ALA A 101 20.67 28.00 -44.61
C ALA A 101 21.66 28.12 -43.44
N ASP A 102 21.23 28.09 -42.16
CA ASP A 102 22.14 27.96 -41.00
C ASP A 102 21.51 27.27 -39.79
N TYR A 103 20.47 26.47 -40.03
CA TYR A 103 19.98 25.57 -39.00
C TYR A 103 20.36 24.12 -39.37
N THR A 104 21.37 23.57 -38.69
CA THR A 104 21.49 22.09 -38.63
C THR A 104 20.19 21.60 -38.08
N ALA A 105 19.35 20.98 -38.94
CA ALA A 105 18.03 20.49 -38.59
C ALA A 105 18.15 19.31 -37.63
N GLY A 106 18.35 19.61 -36.37
CA GLY A 106 18.14 18.67 -35.30
C GLY A 106 16.66 18.28 -35.28
N VAL A 107 16.37 17.02 -35.03
CA VAL A 107 14.99 16.54 -34.85
C VAL A 107 14.34 17.37 -33.74
N LYS A 108 13.18 17.99 -34.04
CA LYS A 108 12.42 18.73 -33.00
C LYS A 108 11.95 17.73 -31.97
N ARG A 109 12.19 18.02 -30.70
CA ARG A 109 11.89 17.11 -29.60
C ARG A 109 11.06 17.79 -28.53
N ALA A 110 10.24 16.99 -27.82
CA ALA A 110 9.58 17.35 -26.59
C ALA A 110 9.82 16.25 -25.56
N VAL A 111 9.93 16.60 -24.30
CA VAL A 111 10.17 15.66 -23.20
C VAL A 111 8.92 15.58 -22.34
N PHE A 112 8.37 14.39 -22.17
CA PHE A 112 7.22 14.11 -21.31
C PHE A 112 7.71 13.42 -20.04
N VAL A 113 7.35 13.96 -18.90
CA VAL A 113 7.77 13.46 -17.58
C VAL A 113 6.55 13.02 -16.79
N THR A 114 6.57 11.79 -16.31
CA THR A 114 5.53 11.20 -15.45
C THR A 114 6.16 10.53 -14.24
N GLY A 115 5.38 10.37 -13.16
CA GLY A 115 5.85 9.70 -11.94
C GLY A 115 6.60 10.62 -10.97
N LEU A 116 6.77 11.92 -11.28
CA LEU A 116 7.37 12.86 -10.32
C LEU A 116 6.56 12.99 -9.03
N GLU A 117 5.25 12.77 -9.12
CA GLU A 117 4.34 12.77 -7.99
C GLU A 117 4.72 11.75 -6.90
N LEU A 118 5.47 10.70 -7.25
CA LEU A 118 5.91 9.67 -6.30
C LEU A 118 6.86 10.23 -5.22
N GLY A 119 7.63 11.27 -5.55
CA GLY A 119 8.54 11.94 -4.62
C GLY A 119 8.00 13.25 -4.04
N ILE A 120 6.78 13.69 -4.42
CA ILE A 120 6.17 14.93 -3.93
C ILE A 120 5.25 14.63 -2.74
N PRO A 121 5.65 14.95 -1.50
CA PRO A 121 4.79 14.74 -0.32
C PRO A 121 3.66 15.77 -0.27
N PHE A 122 2.51 15.35 0.24
CA PHE A 122 1.30 16.17 0.30
C PHE A 122 1.45 17.42 1.21
N ASP A 123 2.20 17.30 2.33
CA ASP A 123 2.29 18.36 3.36
C ASP A 123 3.72 18.69 3.82
N GLN A 124 4.75 18.19 3.15
CA GLN A 124 6.13 18.43 3.60
C GLN A 124 6.87 19.40 2.68
N PRO A 125 7.15 20.63 3.13
CA PRO A 125 7.88 21.64 2.34
C PRO A 125 9.33 21.24 2.02
N ASN A 126 9.90 20.28 2.77
CA ASN A 126 11.30 19.86 2.69
C ASN A 126 11.51 18.62 1.81
N SER A 127 10.64 18.35 0.86
CA SER A 127 10.85 17.27 -0.10
C SER A 127 12.11 17.54 -0.93
N ARG A 128 12.99 16.53 -0.99
CA ARG A 128 14.20 16.58 -1.82
C ARG A 128 13.87 16.94 -3.28
N ILE A 129 12.81 16.38 -3.82
CA ILE A 129 12.41 16.60 -5.21
C ILE A 129 11.94 18.04 -5.44
N LEU A 130 11.16 18.61 -4.53
CA LEU A 130 10.73 20.01 -4.63
C LEU A 130 11.92 20.97 -4.52
N ALA A 131 12.87 20.66 -3.65
CA ALA A 131 14.13 21.41 -3.55
C ALA A 131 14.97 21.26 -4.83
N GLU A 132 15.08 20.07 -5.40
CA GLU A 132 15.80 19.81 -6.64
C GLU A 132 15.17 20.56 -7.84
N LEU A 133 13.84 20.52 -7.95
CA LEU A 133 13.12 21.28 -8.97
C LEU A 133 13.35 22.78 -8.81
N ASN A 134 13.27 23.29 -7.59
CA ASN A 134 13.40 24.73 -7.32
C ASN A 134 14.84 25.25 -7.51
N LEU A 135 15.82 24.53 -6.98
CA LEU A 135 17.24 24.91 -7.05
C LEU A 135 17.88 24.55 -8.39
N GLY A 136 17.39 23.51 -9.05
CA GLY A 136 17.92 22.98 -10.31
C GLY A 136 17.43 23.69 -11.57
N ARG A 137 16.53 24.67 -11.47
CA ARG A 137 15.83 25.29 -12.61
C ARG A 137 16.77 25.71 -13.76
N ASP A 138 17.85 26.44 -13.49
CA ASP A 138 18.78 26.94 -14.51
C ASP A 138 19.54 25.79 -15.21
N LEU A 139 19.61 24.64 -14.55
CA LEU A 139 20.25 23.45 -15.06
C LEU A 139 19.33 22.65 -15.99
N PHE A 140 17.99 22.71 -15.77
CA PHE A 140 17.02 22.12 -16.71
C PHE A 140 17.11 22.79 -18.08
N LEU A 141 17.26 24.11 -18.12
CA LEU A 141 17.42 24.87 -19.37
C LEU A 141 18.65 24.42 -20.15
N ARG A 142 19.75 24.11 -19.45
CA ARG A 142 21.00 23.65 -20.06
C ARG A 142 20.95 22.18 -20.48
N ASP A 143 20.39 21.34 -19.62
CA ASP A 143 20.47 19.90 -19.76
C ASP A 143 19.30 19.34 -20.61
N ALA A 144 18.18 20.07 -20.72
CA ALA A 144 17.02 19.73 -21.55
C ALA A 144 16.51 20.96 -22.34
N PRO A 145 17.20 21.42 -23.39
CA PRO A 145 16.81 22.61 -24.14
C PRO A 145 15.61 22.37 -25.08
N HIS A 146 14.64 21.60 -24.63
CA HIS A 146 13.44 21.20 -25.34
C HIS A 146 12.19 21.53 -24.52
N PRO A 147 11.01 21.64 -25.15
CA PRO A 147 9.76 21.70 -24.42
C PRO A 147 9.62 20.52 -23.45
N LEU A 148 9.40 20.84 -22.16
CA LEU A 148 9.24 19.88 -21.08
C LEU A 148 7.77 19.90 -20.62
N VAL A 149 7.10 18.75 -20.68
CA VAL A 149 5.73 18.58 -20.18
C VAL A 149 5.78 17.68 -18.95
N VAL A 150 5.40 18.23 -17.82
CA VAL A 150 5.33 17.49 -16.55
C VAL A 150 3.88 17.16 -16.25
N TRP A 151 3.56 15.88 -16.20
CA TRP A 151 2.22 15.37 -15.91
C TRP A 151 2.08 15.12 -14.41
N LEU A 152 1.16 15.83 -13.77
CA LEU A 152 0.98 15.80 -12.31
C LEU A 152 -0.50 15.71 -11.94
N PRO A 153 -0.85 15.01 -10.85
CA PRO A 153 -2.15 15.13 -10.21
C PRO A 153 -2.26 16.46 -9.44
N ASP A 154 -3.48 16.85 -9.10
CA ASP A 154 -3.81 18.13 -8.47
C ASP A 154 -3.00 18.46 -7.23
N TYR A 155 -2.85 17.48 -6.33
CA TYR A 155 -2.09 17.69 -5.11
C TYR A 155 -0.61 17.99 -5.38
N ALA A 156 -0.03 17.33 -6.39
CA ALA A 156 1.36 17.55 -6.77
C ALA A 156 1.55 18.90 -7.46
N VAL A 157 0.60 19.32 -8.30
CA VAL A 157 0.57 20.68 -8.87
C VAL A 157 0.55 21.72 -7.77
N THR A 158 -0.31 21.55 -6.77
CA THR A 158 -0.41 22.45 -5.63
C THR A 158 0.88 22.48 -4.81
N ALA A 159 1.49 21.32 -4.56
CA ALA A 159 2.75 21.21 -3.84
C ALA A 159 3.91 21.89 -4.60
N VAL A 160 4.02 21.68 -5.91
CA VAL A 160 5.03 22.35 -6.76
C VAL A 160 4.83 23.86 -6.74
N ALA A 161 3.58 24.34 -6.90
CA ALA A 161 3.28 25.76 -6.87
C ALA A 161 3.66 26.42 -5.53
N ARG A 162 3.45 25.73 -4.42
CA ARG A 162 3.67 26.22 -3.07
C ARG A 162 5.12 26.11 -2.59
N PHE A 163 5.78 25.00 -2.89
CA PHE A 163 7.08 24.63 -2.31
C PHE A 163 8.26 24.66 -3.29
N ALA A 164 7.98 24.79 -4.58
CA ALA A 164 8.98 25.03 -5.63
C ALA A 164 8.60 26.28 -6.46
N PRO A 165 8.43 27.47 -5.83
CA PRO A 165 7.89 28.66 -6.49
C PRO A 165 8.74 29.16 -7.66
N ASP A 166 10.05 29.00 -7.61
CA ASP A 166 10.94 29.43 -8.69
C ASP A 166 10.78 28.54 -9.93
N PHE A 167 10.64 27.22 -9.74
CA PHE A 167 10.34 26.28 -10.82
C PHE A 167 8.94 26.55 -11.37
N TRP A 168 7.96 26.77 -10.49
CA TRP A 168 6.60 27.12 -10.87
C TRP A 168 6.51 28.40 -11.69
N ALA A 169 7.34 29.40 -11.38
CA ALA A 169 7.36 30.69 -12.07
C ALA A 169 7.81 30.56 -13.55
N TRP A 170 8.55 29.50 -13.88
CA TRP A 170 9.05 29.25 -15.25
C TRP A 170 8.04 28.57 -16.17
N ARG A 171 6.89 28.13 -15.66
CA ARG A 171 5.89 27.48 -16.50
C ARG A 171 5.39 28.39 -17.61
N SER A 172 5.38 27.86 -18.82
CA SER A 172 4.84 28.51 -20.01
C SER A 172 3.34 28.32 -20.14
N GLY A 173 2.77 27.28 -19.47
CA GLY A 173 1.34 27.02 -19.44
C GLY A 173 0.98 25.91 -18.47
N VAL A 174 -0.30 25.93 -18.04
CA VAL A 174 -0.94 24.84 -17.30
C VAL A 174 -2.12 24.35 -18.12
N PHE A 175 -2.20 23.05 -18.32
CA PHE A 175 -3.26 22.38 -19.08
C PHE A 175 -4.00 21.44 -18.15
N GLU A 176 -5.27 21.71 -17.91
CA GLU A 176 -6.13 20.97 -17.02
C GLU A 176 -6.99 20.00 -17.84
N PHE A 177 -6.90 18.71 -17.52
CA PHE A 177 -7.67 17.67 -18.16
C PHE A 177 -8.74 17.17 -17.18
N GLU A 178 -9.99 17.29 -17.61
CA GLU A 178 -11.13 16.90 -16.79
C GLU A 178 -11.38 15.40 -16.91
N THR A 179 -11.70 14.79 -15.76
CA THR A 179 -12.07 13.37 -15.72
C THR A 179 -13.55 13.24 -16.01
N GLY A 180 -13.93 12.71 -17.16
CA GLY A 180 -15.30 12.43 -17.55
C GLY A 180 -15.94 11.32 -16.71
N GLU A 181 -17.26 11.10 -16.84
CA GLU A 181 -17.96 10.07 -16.08
C GLU A 181 -17.50 8.64 -16.44
N ALA A 182 -17.21 8.40 -17.70
CA ALA A 182 -16.73 7.09 -18.18
C ALA A 182 -15.34 6.77 -17.64
N GLU A 183 -14.42 7.76 -17.70
CA GLU A 183 -13.06 7.60 -17.18
C GLU A 183 -13.04 7.46 -15.66
N ARG A 184 -13.91 8.20 -14.93
CA ARG A 184 -14.08 8.00 -13.47
C ARG A 184 -14.57 6.60 -13.15
N SER A 185 -15.57 6.10 -13.89
CA SER A 185 -16.10 4.75 -13.67
C SER A 185 -15.05 3.68 -13.90
N ALA A 186 -14.29 3.78 -15.00
CA ALA A 186 -13.19 2.85 -15.30
C ALA A 186 -12.09 2.92 -14.23
N ALA A 187 -11.73 4.12 -13.79
CA ALA A 187 -10.77 4.32 -12.70
C ALA A 187 -11.30 3.76 -11.37
N PHE A 188 -12.59 3.97 -11.08
CA PHE A 188 -13.22 3.41 -9.89
C PHE A 188 -13.16 1.89 -9.89
N GLU A 189 -13.54 1.23 -10.98
CA GLU A 189 -13.41 -0.22 -11.12
C GLU A 189 -11.96 -0.69 -10.97
N GLN A 190 -11.00 0.03 -11.53
CA GLN A 190 -9.58 -0.31 -11.42
C GLN A 190 -9.03 -0.11 -10.01
N TYR A 191 -9.41 0.98 -9.32
CA TYR A 191 -8.88 1.31 -8.00
C TYR A 191 -9.61 0.63 -6.85
N THR A 192 -10.93 0.39 -6.98
CA THR A 192 -11.76 -0.18 -5.92
C THR A 192 -12.11 -1.65 -6.14
N SER A 193 -12.12 -2.16 -7.38
CA SER A 193 -12.30 -3.60 -7.68
C SER A 193 -11.18 -4.47 -7.11
N GLY A 194 -10.08 -3.84 -6.73
CA GLY A 194 -9.07 -4.44 -5.87
C GLY A 194 -9.37 -4.25 -4.40
N ASN A 195 -10.61 -4.44 -3.91
CA ASN A 195 -10.93 -4.49 -2.48
C ASN A 195 -9.98 -5.49 -1.81
N ARG A 196 -8.71 -5.07 -1.71
CA ARG A 196 -7.65 -5.93 -1.17
C ARG A 196 -7.92 -6.03 0.32
N PRO A 197 -8.12 -7.24 0.83
CA PRO A 197 -8.28 -7.44 2.25
C PRO A 197 -7.14 -6.74 3.02
N LEU A 198 -7.43 -6.21 4.19
CA LEU A 198 -6.47 -5.44 5.00
C LEU A 198 -5.11 -6.16 5.15
N HIS A 199 -5.13 -7.51 5.28
CA HIS A 199 -3.91 -8.31 5.38
C HIS A 199 -3.00 -8.24 4.14
N LEU A 200 -3.54 -7.95 2.95
CA LEU A 200 -2.70 -7.73 1.76
C LEU A 200 -2.09 -6.33 1.75
N LEU A 201 -2.75 -5.35 2.37
CA LEU A 201 -2.24 -3.99 2.49
C LEU A 201 -1.12 -3.92 3.55
N THR A 202 -1.19 -4.71 4.62
CA THR A 202 -0.12 -4.78 5.64
C THR A 202 1.18 -5.33 5.08
N ASN A 203 1.13 -6.16 4.04
CA ASN A 203 2.31 -6.73 3.37
C ASN A 203 2.96 -5.80 2.33
N LEU A 204 2.35 -4.64 2.03
CA LEU A 204 2.97 -3.63 1.18
C LEU A 204 4.08 -2.90 1.93
N THR A 205 5.10 -2.42 1.17
CA THR A 205 6.10 -1.51 1.75
C THR A 205 5.47 -0.18 2.19
N PRO A 206 6.08 0.56 3.12
CA PRO A 206 5.58 1.87 3.53
C PRO A 206 5.39 2.83 2.35
N GLU A 207 6.31 2.81 1.38
CA GLU A 207 6.25 3.63 0.17
C GLU A 207 5.05 3.23 -0.71
N ALA A 208 4.81 1.94 -0.90
CA ALA A 208 3.67 1.44 -1.68
C ALA A 208 2.33 1.81 -1.02
N ARG A 209 2.24 1.73 0.31
CA ARG A 209 1.06 2.20 1.06
C ARG A 209 0.85 3.71 0.91
N LEU A 210 1.92 4.49 1.03
CA LEU A 210 1.86 5.93 0.86
C LEU A 210 1.42 6.32 -0.56
N LEU A 211 1.97 5.65 -1.58
CA LEU A 211 1.55 5.84 -2.97
C LEU A 211 0.06 5.54 -3.15
N ARG A 212 -0.40 4.40 -2.63
CA ARG A 212 -1.81 4.01 -2.71
C ARG A 212 -2.73 5.02 -2.02
N ARG A 213 -2.35 5.51 -0.83
CA ARG A 213 -3.07 6.57 -0.14
C ARG A 213 -3.21 7.81 -1.01
N ARG A 214 -2.12 8.29 -1.61
CA ARG A 214 -2.13 9.49 -2.48
C ARG A 214 -3.01 9.30 -3.72
N GLN A 215 -2.94 8.14 -4.34
CA GLN A 215 -3.80 7.82 -5.48
C GLN A 215 -5.28 7.91 -5.11
N LEU A 216 -5.67 7.32 -3.97
CA LEU A 216 -7.05 7.36 -3.49
C LEU A 216 -7.48 8.78 -3.05
N GLU A 217 -6.61 9.55 -2.40
CA GLU A 217 -6.88 10.95 -2.02
C GLU A 217 -7.08 11.82 -3.27
N SER A 218 -6.22 11.69 -4.28
CA SER A 218 -6.38 12.38 -5.56
C SER A 218 -7.68 11.99 -6.26
N PHE A 219 -8.00 10.70 -6.23
CA PHE A 219 -9.22 10.20 -6.83
C PHE A 219 -10.48 10.67 -6.08
N LEU A 220 -10.42 10.78 -4.75
CA LEU A 220 -11.50 11.36 -3.96
C LEU A 220 -11.75 12.84 -4.30
N ASP A 221 -10.71 13.59 -4.65
CA ASP A 221 -10.83 14.99 -5.06
C ASP A 221 -11.62 15.15 -6.37
N ASP A 222 -11.53 14.20 -7.31
CA ASP A 222 -12.35 14.21 -8.54
C ASP A 222 -13.86 14.11 -8.28
N TYR A 223 -14.23 13.64 -7.09
CA TYR A 223 -15.62 13.55 -6.67
C TYR A 223 -16.10 14.76 -5.87
N ARG A 224 -15.21 15.74 -5.53
CA ARG A 224 -15.52 16.84 -4.60
C ARG A 224 -16.70 17.68 -5.06
N ASP A 225 -16.69 18.07 -6.33
CA ASP A 225 -17.65 19.02 -6.91
C ASP A 225 -18.81 18.33 -7.66
N LEU A 226 -18.86 17.00 -7.61
CA LEU A 226 -19.96 16.27 -8.24
C LEU A 226 -21.24 16.37 -7.40
N PRO A 227 -22.42 16.48 -8.05
CA PRO A 227 -23.68 16.53 -7.33
C PRO A 227 -23.95 15.24 -6.55
N ASP A 228 -24.52 15.39 -5.35
CA ASP A 228 -24.85 14.27 -4.46
C ASP A 228 -25.99 13.41 -5.05
N GLY A 229 -25.63 12.38 -5.82
CA GLY A 229 -26.53 11.30 -6.22
C GLY A 229 -26.15 10.01 -5.47
N PRO A 230 -27.08 9.03 -5.36
CA PRO A 230 -26.79 7.77 -4.63
C PRO A 230 -25.51 7.06 -5.09
N ARG A 231 -25.25 7.04 -6.39
CA ARG A 231 -24.03 6.47 -6.97
C ARG A 231 -22.77 7.22 -6.51
N VAL A 232 -22.75 8.56 -6.67
CA VAL A 232 -21.59 9.39 -6.30
C VAL A 232 -21.31 9.30 -4.80
N ILE A 233 -22.36 9.27 -3.97
CA ILE A 233 -22.25 9.09 -2.52
C ILE A 233 -21.64 7.72 -2.21
N GLY A 234 -22.08 6.64 -2.88
CA GLY A 234 -21.55 5.29 -2.72
C GLY A 234 -20.07 5.18 -3.12
N GLU A 235 -19.74 5.69 -4.30
CA GLU A 235 -18.35 5.69 -4.80
C GLU A 235 -17.42 6.47 -3.86
N ARG A 236 -17.86 7.64 -3.33
CA ARG A 236 -17.11 8.39 -2.30
C ARG A 236 -16.93 7.58 -1.02
N ALA A 237 -17.97 6.87 -0.58
CA ALA A 237 -17.91 6.06 0.64
C ALA A 237 -16.93 4.89 0.49
N ASP A 238 -16.92 4.22 -0.67
CA ASP A 238 -15.99 3.13 -0.98
C ASP A 238 -14.54 3.61 -1.02
N ILE A 239 -14.26 4.76 -1.66
CA ILE A 239 -12.91 5.36 -1.67
C ILE A 239 -12.46 5.73 -0.25
N LEU A 240 -13.34 6.29 0.57
CA LEU A 240 -13.04 6.64 1.96
C LEU A 240 -12.79 5.39 2.81
N ASN A 241 -13.53 4.29 2.58
CA ASN A 241 -13.26 3.01 3.21
C ASN A 241 -11.86 2.51 2.85
N ASP A 242 -11.50 2.51 1.57
CA ASP A 242 -10.19 2.07 1.10
C ASP A 242 -9.05 2.94 1.66
N LEU A 243 -9.26 4.26 1.79
CA LEU A 243 -8.33 5.17 2.47
C LEU A 243 -8.16 4.80 3.95
N GLY A 244 -9.25 4.47 4.63
CA GLY A 244 -9.23 3.98 5.99
C GLY A 244 -8.42 2.70 6.12
N ASP A 245 -8.63 1.73 5.22
CA ASP A 245 -7.91 0.45 5.19
C ASP A 245 -6.40 0.65 4.96
N VAL A 246 -6.01 1.53 4.03
CA VAL A 246 -4.59 1.86 3.78
C VAL A 246 -3.94 2.53 4.98
N CYS A 247 -4.64 3.47 5.63
CA CYS A 247 -4.14 4.14 6.83
C CYS A 247 -4.02 3.16 8.01
N ALA A 248 -5.00 2.27 8.21
CA ALA A 248 -4.95 1.24 9.24
C ALA A 248 -3.79 0.26 9.02
N ALA A 249 -3.55 -0.16 7.76
CA ALA A 249 -2.40 -0.99 7.38
C ALA A 249 -1.06 -0.27 7.61
N ALA A 250 -1.03 1.06 7.53
CA ALA A 250 0.13 1.89 7.84
C ALA A 250 0.25 2.21 9.35
N GLN A 251 -0.64 1.67 10.19
CA GLN A 251 -0.74 1.96 11.63
C GLN A 251 -1.04 3.45 11.94
N ASP A 252 -1.47 4.22 10.94
CA ASP A 252 -2.00 5.58 11.14
C ASP A 252 -3.48 5.50 11.54
N TYR A 253 -3.73 4.98 12.74
CA TYR A 253 -5.07 4.70 13.23
C TYR A 253 -5.94 5.96 13.35
N ARG A 254 -5.32 7.13 13.63
CA ARG A 254 -6.05 8.41 13.70
C ARG A 254 -6.60 8.83 12.33
N ALA A 255 -5.78 8.73 11.30
CA ALA A 255 -6.24 9.01 9.94
C ALA A 255 -7.28 7.98 9.47
N ALA A 256 -7.08 6.69 9.80
CA ALA A 256 -8.03 5.63 9.49
C ALA A 256 -9.41 5.92 10.07
N MET A 257 -9.50 6.29 11.34
CA MET A 257 -10.77 6.66 12.00
C MET A 257 -11.48 7.81 11.28
N VAL A 258 -10.75 8.87 10.90
CA VAL A 258 -11.34 10.01 10.18
C VAL A 258 -11.95 9.59 8.84
N TYR A 259 -11.28 8.74 8.09
CA TYR A 259 -11.80 8.24 6.83
C TYR A 259 -13.00 7.29 7.03
N TYR A 260 -12.93 6.38 7.99
CA TYR A 260 -14.03 5.48 8.31
C TYR A 260 -15.27 6.22 8.82
N ASP A 261 -15.13 7.24 9.68
CA ASP A 261 -16.26 8.04 10.16
C ASP A 261 -16.97 8.75 9.01
N ARG A 262 -16.20 9.29 8.07
CA ARG A 262 -16.75 9.92 6.86
C ARG A 262 -17.45 8.89 5.96
N ALA A 263 -16.88 7.72 5.76
CA ALA A 263 -17.50 6.63 5.00
C ALA A 263 -18.81 6.17 5.67
N LEU A 264 -18.80 6.02 6.99
CA LEU A 264 -19.95 5.62 7.80
C LEU A 264 -21.13 6.59 7.64
N ASP A 265 -20.88 7.89 7.68
CA ASP A 265 -21.91 8.92 7.44
C ASP A 265 -22.54 8.76 6.06
N LEU A 266 -21.74 8.54 5.02
CA LEU A 266 -22.22 8.37 3.66
C LEU A 266 -23.04 7.07 3.48
N TYR A 267 -22.61 5.94 4.04
CA TYR A 267 -23.39 4.71 3.99
C TYR A 267 -24.70 4.80 4.76
N ARG A 268 -24.73 5.53 5.90
CA ARG A 268 -25.97 5.84 6.62
C ARG A 268 -26.94 6.68 5.79
N ARG A 269 -26.44 7.68 5.07
CA ARG A 269 -27.25 8.48 4.13
C ARG A 269 -27.85 7.63 3.01
N LEU A 270 -27.16 6.59 2.58
CA LEU A 270 -27.64 5.62 1.58
C LEU A 270 -28.57 4.54 2.16
N ASN A 271 -28.68 4.42 3.49
CA ASN A 271 -29.31 3.31 4.18
C ASN A 271 -28.66 1.95 3.81
N ASP A 272 -27.37 1.93 3.47
CA ASP A 272 -26.61 0.72 3.19
C ASP A 272 -26.09 0.09 4.49
N GLN A 273 -26.96 -0.71 5.12
CA GLN A 273 -26.65 -1.39 6.38
C GLN A 273 -25.51 -2.42 6.23
N SER A 274 -25.31 -2.99 5.04
CA SER A 274 -24.25 -3.96 4.81
C SER A 274 -22.88 -3.30 4.87
N SER A 275 -22.68 -2.19 4.14
CA SER A 275 -21.45 -1.41 4.14
C SER A 275 -21.25 -0.69 5.49
N GLU A 276 -22.34 -0.21 6.13
CA GLU A 276 -22.27 0.33 7.49
C GLU A 276 -21.68 -0.69 8.48
N ALA A 277 -22.15 -1.94 8.45
CA ALA A 277 -21.65 -3.01 9.31
C ALA A 277 -20.16 -3.35 9.02
N LYS A 278 -19.72 -3.24 7.77
CA LYS A 278 -18.31 -3.41 7.39
C LYS A 278 -17.44 -2.33 8.05
N ILE A 279 -17.82 -1.05 7.91
CA ILE A 279 -17.07 0.07 8.50
C ILE A 279 -17.02 -0.02 10.02
N LEU A 280 -18.15 -0.38 10.66
CA LEU A 280 -18.16 -0.58 12.12
C LEU A 280 -17.20 -1.70 12.53
N SER A 281 -17.06 -2.75 11.73
CA SER A 281 -16.05 -3.80 11.99
C SER A 281 -14.61 -3.27 11.81
N SER A 282 -14.37 -2.42 10.82
CA SER A 282 -13.05 -1.78 10.61
C SER A 282 -12.71 -0.80 11.75
N LEU A 283 -13.68 -0.03 12.25
CA LEU A 283 -13.50 0.81 13.44
C LEU A 283 -13.22 -0.06 14.69
N GLY A 284 -13.96 -1.16 14.87
CA GLY A 284 -13.69 -2.13 15.93
C GLY A 284 -12.26 -2.65 15.89
N TYR A 285 -11.73 -2.98 14.71
CA TYR A 285 -10.34 -3.37 14.53
C TYR A 285 -9.35 -2.27 14.93
N VAL A 286 -9.60 -1.02 14.54
CA VAL A 286 -8.73 0.11 14.89
C VAL A 286 -8.68 0.31 16.42
N TYR A 287 -9.83 0.23 17.09
CA TYR A 287 -9.88 0.35 18.56
C TYR A 287 -9.22 -0.85 19.27
N ASP A 288 -9.34 -2.06 18.70
CA ASP A 288 -8.64 -3.25 19.21
C ASP A 288 -7.12 -3.06 19.10
N ALA A 289 -6.62 -2.59 17.94
CA ALA A 289 -5.22 -2.29 17.71
C ALA A 289 -4.67 -1.17 18.63
N LEU A 290 -5.52 -0.23 19.05
CA LEU A 290 -5.20 0.82 20.02
C LEU A 290 -5.32 0.31 21.48
N SER A 291 -5.61 -0.97 21.69
CA SER A 291 -5.89 -1.58 23.01
C SER A 291 -7.10 -0.98 23.74
N GLU A 292 -7.99 -0.28 23.01
CA GLU A 292 -9.23 0.29 23.54
C GLU A 292 -10.38 -0.73 23.46
N MET A 293 -10.22 -1.85 24.18
CA MET A 293 -11.04 -3.05 24.09
C MET A 293 -12.55 -2.80 24.26
N HIS A 294 -12.94 -1.83 25.12
CA HIS A 294 -14.36 -1.53 25.35
C HIS A 294 -15.01 -0.89 24.13
N GLN A 295 -14.32 0.04 23.45
CA GLN A 295 -14.78 0.65 22.22
C GLN A 295 -14.81 -0.39 21.08
N ALA A 296 -13.78 -1.23 20.96
CA ALA A 296 -13.76 -2.31 19.99
C ALA A 296 -15.00 -3.22 20.12
N LEU A 297 -15.34 -3.64 21.37
CA LEU A 297 -16.54 -4.45 21.62
C LEU A 297 -17.83 -3.71 21.25
N GLU A 298 -17.91 -2.41 21.49
CA GLU A 298 -19.09 -1.61 21.14
C GLU A 298 -19.31 -1.60 19.61
N PHE A 299 -18.27 -1.30 18.85
CA PHE A 299 -18.34 -1.27 17.39
C PHE A 299 -18.64 -2.65 16.80
N TYR A 300 -17.99 -3.71 17.27
CA TYR A 300 -18.27 -5.06 16.79
C TYR A 300 -19.71 -5.53 17.13
N ARG A 301 -20.27 -5.12 18.27
CA ARG A 301 -21.68 -5.41 18.60
C ARG A 301 -22.65 -4.67 17.71
N GLN A 302 -22.37 -3.41 17.37
CA GLN A 302 -23.18 -2.67 16.40
C GLN A 302 -23.14 -3.34 15.04
N ALA A 303 -21.94 -3.73 14.56
CA ALA A 303 -21.79 -4.48 13.33
C ALA A 303 -22.57 -5.80 13.35
N LEU A 304 -22.49 -6.56 14.46
CA LEU A 304 -23.22 -7.81 14.66
C LEU A 304 -24.73 -7.61 14.53
N LEU A 305 -25.26 -6.58 15.16
CA LEU A 305 -26.70 -6.28 15.12
C LEU A 305 -27.17 -5.99 13.69
N LEU A 306 -26.44 -5.16 12.95
CA LEU A 306 -26.77 -4.83 11.56
C LEU A 306 -26.72 -6.08 10.67
N ARG A 307 -25.68 -6.92 10.81
CA ARG A 307 -25.54 -8.15 10.04
C ARG A 307 -26.69 -9.13 10.31
N GLN A 308 -27.16 -9.20 11.56
CA GLN A 308 -28.35 -9.96 11.92
C GLN A 308 -29.62 -9.40 11.26
N GLN A 309 -29.78 -8.08 11.24
CA GLN A 309 -30.93 -7.42 10.61
C GLN A 309 -30.99 -7.64 9.09
N VAL A 310 -29.86 -7.58 8.41
CA VAL A 310 -29.79 -7.81 6.95
C VAL A 310 -29.72 -9.28 6.57
N GLY A 311 -29.62 -10.20 7.56
CA GLY A 311 -29.53 -11.64 7.31
C GLY A 311 -28.17 -12.12 6.80
N ASP A 312 -27.11 -11.32 6.94
CA ASP A 312 -25.75 -11.69 6.55
C ASP A 312 -25.14 -12.66 7.58
N ARG A 313 -25.39 -13.94 7.40
CA ARG A 313 -24.93 -14.99 8.32
C ARG A 313 -23.40 -15.15 8.33
N SER A 314 -22.73 -14.93 7.21
CA SER A 314 -21.28 -15.00 7.13
C SER A 314 -20.65 -13.84 7.90
N GLY A 315 -21.15 -12.64 7.68
CA GLY A 315 -20.72 -11.47 8.42
C GLY A 315 -21.05 -11.54 9.92
N GLU A 316 -22.24 -12.09 10.29
CA GLU A 316 -22.59 -12.35 11.70
C GLU A 316 -21.52 -13.22 12.36
N ALA A 317 -21.10 -14.31 11.70
CA ALA A 317 -20.04 -15.17 12.21
C ALA A 317 -18.70 -14.45 12.34
N THR A 318 -18.34 -13.59 11.39
CA THR A 318 -17.13 -12.75 11.44
C THR A 318 -17.18 -11.79 12.64
N ALA A 319 -18.29 -11.10 12.86
CA ALA A 319 -18.44 -10.19 14.00
C ALA A 319 -18.35 -10.93 15.35
N LEU A 320 -18.96 -12.11 15.48
CA LEU A 320 -18.83 -12.94 16.66
C LEU A 320 -17.39 -13.40 16.90
N ASN A 321 -16.68 -13.79 15.83
CA ASN A 321 -15.26 -14.14 15.89
C ASN A 321 -14.42 -12.95 16.39
N ASN A 322 -14.64 -11.75 15.90
CA ASN A 322 -13.90 -10.56 16.33
C ASN A 322 -14.21 -10.20 17.80
N ILE A 323 -15.46 -10.31 18.24
CA ILE A 323 -15.82 -10.16 19.66
C ILE A 323 -15.09 -11.21 20.52
N GLY A 324 -15.03 -12.45 20.05
CA GLY A 324 -14.26 -13.52 20.70
C GLY A 324 -12.77 -13.19 20.82
N ALA A 325 -12.17 -12.59 19.78
CA ALA A 325 -10.77 -12.17 19.78
C ALA A 325 -10.51 -11.09 20.84
N VAL A 326 -11.39 -10.09 20.96
CA VAL A 326 -11.27 -9.05 21.99
C VAL A 326 -11.40 -9.64 23.40
N TYR A 327 -12.34 -10.59 23.64
CA TYR A 327 -12.42 -11.24 24.94
C TYR A 327 -11.20 -12.10 25.26
N ARG A 328 -10.59 -12.73 24.24
CA ARG A 328 -9.31 -13.43 24.41
C ARG A 328 -8.19 -12.46 24.80
N ALA A 329 -8.09 -11.31 24.17
CA ALA A 329 -7.12 -10.27 24.51
C ALA A 329 -7.34 -9.72 25.94
N LEU A 330 -8.58 -9.61 26.39
CA LEU A 330 -8.93 -9.27 27.78
C LEU A 330 -8.64 -10.39 28.80
N GLY A 331 -8.18 -11.56 28.37
CA GLY A 331 -7.98 -12.72 29.25
C GLY A 331 -9.27 -13.44 29.64
N GLU A 332 -10.43 -13.03 29.11
CA GLU A 332 -11.75 -13.62 29.43
C GLU A 332 -12.01 -14.87 28.55
N MET A 333 -11.16 -15.90 28.70
CA MET A 333 -11.11 -17.09 27.83
C MET A 333 -12.45 -17.82 27.68
N GLN A 334 -13.26 -17.89 28.73
CA GLN A 334 -14.56 -18.56 28.68
C GLN A 334 -15.56 -17.81 27.79
N LYS A 335 -15.55 -16.46 27.84
CA LYS A 335 -16.37 -15.66 26.94
C LYS A 335 -15.88 -15.75 25.51
N ALA A 336 -14.57 -15.72 25.29
CA ALA A 336 -13.97 -15.89 23.96
C ALA A 336 -14.45 -17.21 23.33
N LEU A 337 -14.34 -18.33 24.05
CA LEU A 337 -14.83 -19.64 23.57
C LEU A 337 -16.32 -19.61 23.22
N ALA A 338 -17.16 -19.01 24.09
CA ALA A 338 -18.60 -18.95 23.84
C ALA A 338 -18.96 -18.18 22.55
N TYR A 339 -18.23 -17.10 22.23
CA TYR A 339 -18.42 -16.36 21.00
C TYR A 339 -17.86 -17.12 19.77
N TYR A 340 -16.71 -17.74 19.90
CA TYR A 340 -16.13 -18.56 18.81
C TYR A 340 -17.00 -19.78 18.49
N GLU A 341 -17.58 -20.45 19.49
CA GLU A 341 -18.48 -21.58 19.26
C GLU A 341 -19.74 -21.16 18.49
N GLN A 342 -20.30 -19.98 18.78
CA GLN A 342 -21.39 -19.42 18.00
C GLN A 342 -20.98 -19.11 16.56
N ALA A 343 -19.81 -18.50 16.38
CA ALA A 343 -19.24 -18.22 15.06
C ALA A 343 -19.01 -19.52 14.27
N LEU A 344 -18.44 -20.55 14.90
CA LEU A 344 -18.19 -21.86 14.30
C LEU A 344 -19.49 -22.51 13.81
N LEU A 345 -20.53 -22.46 14.64
CA LEU A 345 -21.85 -23.01 14.27
C LEU A 345 -22.43 -22.32 13.03
N LEU A 346 -22.29 -21.01 12.92
CA LEU A 346 -22.75 -20.23 11.78
C LEU A 346 -21.92 -20.54 10.52
N GLN A 347 -20.58 -20.57 10.60
CA GLN A 347 -19.70 -20.88 9.48
C GLN A 347 -20.02 -22.28 8.91
N ARG A 348 -20.24 -23.27 9.79
CA ARG A 348 -20.68 -24.61 9.39
C ARG A 348 -22.04 -24.60 8.69
N LYS A 349 -23.01 -23.83 9.20
CA LYS A 349 -24.36 -23.73 8.60
C LYS A 349 -24.35 -23.08 7.21
N VAL A 350 -23.50 -22.09 7.00
CA VAL A 350 -23.38 -21.42 5.68
C VAL A 350 -22.42 -22.14 4.74
N GLY A 351 -21.70 -23.17 5.21
CA GLY A 351 -20.73 -23.92 4.41
C GLY A 351 -19.45 -23.16 4.11
N ASN A 352 -19.15 -22.09 4.85
CA ASN A 352 -17.92 -21.31 4.68
C ASN A 352 -16.74 -22.02 5.36
N ARG A 353 -16.01 -22.82 4.58
CA ARG A 353 -14.88 -23.64 5.08
C ARG A 353 -13.69 -22.81 5.53
N ASP A 354 -13.42 -21.69 4.86
CA ASP A 354 -12.36 -20.75 5.24
C ASP A 354 -12.65 -20.11 6.61
N GLY A 355 -13.87 -19.56 6.78
CA GLY A 355 -14.31 -19.03 8.06
C GLY A 355 -14.35 -20.09 9.17
N GLU A 356 -14.71 -21.36 8.85
CA GLU A 356 -14.65 -22.48 9.80
C GLU A 356 -13.21 -22.72 10.28
N ALA A 357 -12.23 -22.78 9.36
CA ALA A 357 -10.82 -22.98 9.68
C ALA A 357 -10.28 -21.86 10.57
N THR A 358 -10.60 -20.60 10.22
CA THR A 358 -10.19 -19.41 11.00
C THR A 358 -10.70 -19.50 12.45
N VAL A 359 -11.98 -19.81 12.65
CA VAL A 359 -12.57 -19.91 13.99
C VAL A 359 -11.98 -21.08 14.77
N LEU A 360 -11.74 -22.22 14.14
CA LEU A 360 -11.09 -23.38 14.77
C LEU A 360 -9.66 -23.03 15.22
N ASN A 361 -8.90 -22.30 14.41
CA ASN A 361 -7.58 -21.79 14.80
C ASN A 361 -7.67 -20.87 16.04
N ASN A 362 -8.65 -19.98 16.09
CA ASN A 362 -8.85 -19.09 17.22
C ASN A 362 -9.22 -19.85 18.51
N ILE A 363 -10.07 -20.87 18.42
CA ILE A 363 -10.39 -21.75 19.54
C ILE A 363 -9.13 -22.51 19.99
N GLY A 364 -8.36 -23.06 19.06
CA GLY A 364 -7.08 -23.72 19.35
C GLY A 364 -6.11 -22.78 20.09
N SER A 365 -6.01 -21.52 19.67
CA SER A 365 -5.19 -20.49 20.32
C SER A 365 -5.65 -20.21 21.77
N VAL A 366 -6.96 -20.19 22.05
CA VAL A 366 -7.46 -20.07 23.42
C VAL A 366 -7.02 -21.27 24.28
N TYR A 367 -7.15 -22.49 23.76
CA TYR A 367 -6.72 -23.68 24.53
C TYR A 367 -5.19 -23.73 24.70
N HIS A 368 -4.42 -23.25 23.73
CA HIS A 368 -2.97 -23.07 23.88
C HIS A 368 -2.66 -22.10 25.03
N SER A 369 -3.31 -20.94 25.06
CA SER A 369 -3.16 -19.95 26.15
C SER A 369 -3.58 -20.50 27.53
N LEU A 370 -4.56 -21.40 27.56
CA LEU A 370 -4.97 -22.13 28.77
C LEU A 370 -4.04 -23.31 29.12
N SER A 371 -2.96 -23.52 28.36
CA SER A 371 -2.02 -24.65 28.49
C SER A 371 -2.67 -26.03 28.29
N ASP A 372 -3.85 -26.11 27.66
CA ASP A 372 -4.48 -27.37 27.24
C ASP A 372 -4.01 -27.75 25.82
N MET A 373 -2.75 -28.20 25.76
CA MET A 373 -2.05 -28.48 24.50
C MET A 373 -2.76 -29.55 23.65
N GLN A 374 -3.40 -30.53 24.31
CA GLN A 374 -4.11 -31.59 23.62
C GLN A 374 -5.35 -31.07 22.88
N LYS A 375 -6.13 -30.20 23.54
CA LYS A 375 -7.27 -29.57 22.86
C LYS A 375 -6.83 -28.59 21.78
N ALA A 376 -5.77 -27.81 22.04
CA ALA A 376 -5.22 -26.93 21.03
C ALA A 376 -4.89 -27.69 19.72
N LEU A 377 -4.14 -28.79 19.84
CA LEU A 377 -3.84 -29.67 18.69
C LEU A 377 -5.11 -30.19 18.02
N THR A 378 -6.10 -30.67 18.81
CA THR A 378 -7.36 -31.19 18.26
C THR A 378 -8.08 -30.17 17.37
N TYR A 379 -8.10 -28.89 17.75
CA TYR A 379 -8.73 -27.85 16.96
C TYR A 379 -7.89 -27.43 15.76
N TYR A 380 -6.57 -27.34 15.88
CA TYR A 380 -5.69 -27.03 14.75
C TYR A 380 -5.69 -28.18 13.70
N GLU A 381 -5.73 -29.43 14.14
CA GLU A 381 -5.83 -30.61 13.26
C GLU A 381 -7.18 -30.68 12.52
N GLN A 382 -8.22 -30.02 13.02
CA GLN A 382 -9.47 -29.84 12.29
C GLN A 382 -9.38 -28.66 11.31
N ALA A 383 -8.67 -27.59 11.66
CA ALA A 383 -8.53 -26.41 10.81
C ALA A 383 -7.67 -26.70 9.56
N LEU A 384 -6.55 -27.40 9.73
CA LEU A 384 -5.54 -27.60 8.68
C LEU A 384 -6.12 -28.23 7.38
N PRO A 385 -6.88 -29.33 7.41
CA PRO A 385 -7.44 -29.91 6.19
C PRO A 385 -8.51 -29.00 5.54
N LEU A 386 -9.15 -28.11 6.28
CA LEU A 386 -10.11 -27.17 5.72
C LEU A 386 -9.40 -26.08 4.91
N SER A 387 -8.32 -25.48 5.44
CA SER A 387 -7.50 -24.52 4.70
C SER A 387 -6.91 -25.15 3.44
N GLN A 388 -6.40 -26.39 3.53
CA GLN A 388 -5.92 -27.14 2.37
C GLN A 388 -7.02 -27.40 1.32
N LEU A 389 -8.22 -27.77 1.76
CA LEU A 389 -9.34 -28.04 0.87
C LEU A 389 -9.77 -26.81 0.05
N VAL A 390 -9.73 -25.64 0.65
CA VAL A 390 -10.12 -24.38 -0.02
C VAL A 390 -8.96 -23.70 -0.74
N GLY A 391 -7.73 -24.24 -0.60
CA GLY A 391 -6.52 -23.65 -1.19
C GLY A 391 -6.06 -22.38 -0.49
N ASP A 392 -6.49 -22.14 0.76
CA ASP A 392 -6.01 -21.01 1.56
C ASP A 392 -4.63 -21.32 2.14
N GLN A 393 -3.60 -20.99 1.37
CA GLN A 393 -2.20 -21.20 1.76
C GLN A 393 -1.79 -20.34 2.98
N GLY A 394 -2.38 -19.15 3.16
CA GLY A 394 -2.14 -18.29 4.30
C GLY A 394 -2.69 -18.89 5.59
N GLY A 395 -3.93 -19.37 5.56
CA GLY A 395 -4.56 -20.08 6.69
C GLY A 395 -3.89 -21.41 7.00
N GLU A 396 -3.44 -22.15 5.97
CA GLU A 396 -2.63 -23.37 6.14
C GLU A 396 -1.34 -23.06 6.89
N ALA A 397 -0.58 -22.05 6.44
CA ALA A 397 0.66 -21.62 7.07
C ALA A 397 0.47 -21.19 8.52
N THR A 398 -0.58 -20.40 8.79
CA THR A 398 -0.95 -19.97 10.14
C THR A 398 -1.23 -21.17 11.05
N THR A 399 -2.00 -22.15 10.55
CA THR A 399 -2.32 -23.37 11.32
C THR A 399 -1.07 -24.20 11.61
N LEU A 400 -0.21 -24.39 10.62
CA LEU A 400 1.06 -25.12 10.79
C LEU A 400 1.97 -24.42 11.80
N ASN A 401 2.07 -23.09 11.73
CA ASN A 401 2.82 -22.29 12.70
C ASN A 401 2.26 -22.47 14.13
N ASN A 402 0.95 -22.45 14.30
CA ASN A 402 0.30 -22.64 15.59
C ASN A 402 0.55 -24.06 16.14
N ILE A 403 0.49 -25.09 15.30
CA ILE A 403 0.84 -26.48 15.68
C ILE A 403 2.31 -26.54 16.12
N GLY A 404 3.22 -25.90 15.37
CA GLY A 404 4.62 -25.79 15.74
C GLY A 404 4.81 -25.18 17.13
N GLY A 405 4.07 -24.09 17.45
CA GLY A 405 4.06 -23.44 18.75
C GLY A 405 3.62 -24.38 19.87
N VAL A 406 2.61 -25.20 19.65
CA VAL A 406 2.19 -26.22 20.65
C VAL A 406 3.29 -27.24 20.88
N TYR A 407 3.93 -27.78 19.83
CA TYR A 407 5.02 -28.73 19.99
C TYR A 407 6.25 -28.10 20.67
N HIS A 408 6.52 -26.81 20.40
CA HIS A 408 7.56 -26.07 21.10
C HIS A 408 7.25 -26.00 22.61
N ALA A 409 6.03 -25.61 22.96
CA ALA A 409 5.58 -25.55 24.36
C ALA A 409 5.62 -26.93 25.06
N LEU A 410 5.38 -28.01 24.34
CA LEU A 410 5.53 -29.39 24.82
C LEU A 410 7.00 -29.87 24.93
N GLY A 411 7.96 -29.06 24.47
CA GLY A 411 9.38 -29.39 24.45
C GLY A 411 9.81 -30.31 23.28
N ASP A 412 8.91 -30.66 22.36
CA ASP A 412 9.24 -31.45 21.16
C ASP A 412 9.78 -30.52 20.06
N LYS A 413 11.02 -30.04 20.28
CA LYS A 413 11.71 -29.08 19.43
C LYS A 413 11.83 -29.54 17.98
N ARG A 414 11.99 -30.85 17.75
CA ARG A 414 12.11 -31.41 16.39
C ARG A 414 10.79 -31.29 15.62
N LYS A 415 9.67 -31.63 16.27
CA LYS A 415 8.37 -31.47 15.61
C LYS A 415 8.03 -29.99 15.42
N ALA A 416 8.35 -29.14 16.38
CA ALA A 416 8.14 -27.70 16.24
C ALA A 416 8.82 -27.16 14.98
N LEU A 417 10.13 -27.45 14.80
CA LEU A 417 10.88 -27.07 13.60
C LEU A 417 10.24 -27.62 12.32
N ALA A 418 9.86 -28.91 12.32
CA ALA A 418 9.26 -29.53 11.14
C ALA A 418 7.94 -28.88 10.70
N TYR A 419 7.14 -28.35 11.62
CA TYR A 419 5.93 -27.62 11.29
C TYR A 419 6.21 -26.18 10.84
N TYR A 420 7.14 -25.48 11.48
CA TYR A 420 7.57 -24.16 11.06
C TYR A 420 8.22 -24.15 9.68
N GLU A 421 9.04 -25.16 9.37
CA GLU A 421 9.66 -25.36 8.06
C GLU A 421 8.64 -25.64 6.94
N GLN A 422 7.46 -26.15 7.27
CA GLN A 422 6.35 -26.28 6.33
C GLN A 422 5.58 -24.97 6.17
N ALA A 423 5.42 -24.17 7.25
CA ALA A 423 4.70 -22.91 7.23
C ALA A 423 5.45 -21.84 6.41
N LEU A 424 6.77 -21.74 6.61
CA LEU A 424 7.61 -20.68 6.05
C LEU A 424 7.51 -20.53 4.52
N PRO A 425 7.66 -21.59 3.69
CA PRO A 425 7.55 -21.45 2.24
C PRO A 425 6.14 -21.05 1.77
N LEU A 426 5.09 -21.42 2.49
CA LEU A 426 3.72 -21.03 2.17
C LEU A 426 3.52 -19.51 2.39
N GLN A 427 4.03 -18.97 3.51
CA GLN A 427 4.01 -17.53 3.79
C GLN A 427 4.78 -16.73 2.74
N GLN A 428 5.94 -17.22 2.33
CA GLN A 428 6.73 -16.61 1.25
C GLN A 428 5.99 -16.63 -0.09
N LEU A 429 5.31 -17.74 -0.39
CA LEU A 429 4.55 -17.89 -1.63
C LEU A 429 3.36 -16.92 -1.73
N VAL A 430 2.65 -16.71 -0.61
CA VAL A 430 1.51 -15.76 -0.58
C VAL A 430 1.94 -14.32 -0.29
N GLY A 431 3.24 -14.09 -0.04
CA GLY A 431 3.78 -12.77 0.31
C GLY A 431 3.37 -12.28 1.70
N ASP A 432 2.98 -13.18 2.61
CA ASP A 432 2.69 -12.83 4.02
C ASP A 432 3.98 -12.58 4.80
N ARG A 433 4.49 -11.34 4.68
CA ARG A 433 5.73 -10.93 5.32
C ARG A 433 5.64 -10.90 6.86
N GLY A 434 4.48 -10.56 7.41
CA GLY A 434 4.25 -10.58 8.86
C GLY A 434 4.29 -12.00 9.42
N GLY A 435 3.59 -12.92 8.77
CA GLY A 435 3.61 -14.35 9.10
C GLY A 435 5.01 -14.97 8.94
N GLU A 436 5.71 -14.66 7.83
CA GLU A 436 7.08 -15.10 7.58
C GLU A 436 8.01 -14.71 8.74
N ALA A 437 7.98 -13.46 9.16
CA ALA A 437 8.81 -12.97 10.26
C ALA A 437 8.45 -13.63 11.59
N THR A 438 7.15 -13.84 11.86
CA THR A 438 6.69 -14.55 13.05
C THR A 438 7.23 -15.98 13.08
N THR A 439 7.15 -16.70 11.95
CA THR A 439 7.66 -18.07 11.86
C THR A 439 9.18 -18.12 11.99
N LEU A 440 9.92 -17.19 11.36
CA LEU A 440 11.38 -17.08 11.51
C LEU A 440 11.75 -16.82 12.97
N ASN A 441 11.03 -15.95 13.67
CA ASN A 441 11.23 -15.66 15.08
C ASN A 441 10.97 -16.92 15.95
N ASN A 442 9.92 -17.67 15.66
CA ASN A 442 9.62 -18.92 16.36
C ASN A 442 10.70 -20.00 16.13
N ILE A 443 11.20 -20.13 14.90
CA ILE A 443 12.34 -21.02 14.60
C ILE A 443 13.57 -20.58 15.41
N GLY A 444 13.88 -19.28 15.42
CA GLY A 444 14.95 -18.70 16.22
C GLY A 444 14.83 -19.07 17.70
N SER A 445 13.63 -18.96 18.27
CA SER A 445 13.34 -19.32 19.65
C SER A 445 13.58 -20.80 19.96
N VAL A 446 13.22 -21.70 19.04
CA VAL A 446 13.50 -23.13 19.19
C VAL A 446 15.01 -23.40 19.22
N TYR A 447 15.79 -22.78 18.30
CA TYR A 447 17.25 -22.91 18.29
C TYR A 447 17.89 -22.29 19.52
N ASP A 448 17.36 -21.19 20.02
CA ASP A 448 17.83 -20.57 21.26
C ASP A 448 17.65 -21.50 22.45
N ASP A 449 16.50 -22.12 22.58
CA ASP A 449 16.20 -23.14 23.60
C ASP A 449 17.04 -24.42 23.45
N MET A 450 17.52 -24.73 22.22
CA MET A 450 18.46 -25.83 21.99
C MET A 450 19.89 -25.48 22.39
N GLY A 451 20.17 -24.21 22.69
CA GLY A 451 21.51 -23.69 22.94
C GLY A 451 22.30 -23.39 21.66
N GLU A 452 21.67 -23.50 20.50
CA GLU A 452 22.28 -23.26 19.19
C GLU A 452 22.24 -21.75 18.84
N LYS A 453 22.89 -20.94 19.69
CA LYS A 453 22.79 -19.47 19.69
C LYS A 453 23.12 -18.82 18.34
N HIS A 454 24.05 -19.37 17.56
CA HIS A 454 24.38 -18.80 16.26
C HIS A 454 23.28 -19.02 15.22
N GLN A 455 22.56 -20.15 15.28
CA GLN A 455 21.41 -20.41 14.42
C GLN A 455 20.24 -19.52 14.83
N ALA A 456 19.96 -19.41 16.13
CA ALA A 456 18.96 -18.49 16.66
C ALA A 456 19.20 -17.05 16.16
N LEU A 457 20.45 -16.58 16.25
CA LEU A 457 20.85 -15.25 15.78
C LEU A 457 20.51 -15.04 14.29
N ALA A 458 20.84 -16.03 13.44
CA ALA A 458 20.59 -15.93 12.00
C ALA A 458 19.10 -15.83 11.67
N TYR A 459 18.24 -16.60 12.35
CA TYR A 459 16.79 -16.54 12.14
C TYR A 459 16.16 -15.26 12.68
N TYR A 460 16.54 -14.80 13.86
CA TYR A 460 16.07 -13.52 14.39
C TYR A 460 16.49 -12.33 13.52
N GLN A 461 17.71 -12.33 12.97
CA GLN A 461 18.16 -11.30 12.03
C GLN A 461 17.29 -11.28 10.76
N GLN A 462 16.97 -12.47 10.20
CA GLN A 462 16.08 -12.56 9.05
C GLN A 462 14.68 -12.04 9.39
N ALA A 463 14.13 -12.40 10.56
CA ALA A 463 12.84 -11.90 11.02
C ALA A 463 12.83 -10.36 11.07
N VAL A 464 13.83 -9.74 11.70
CA VAL A 464 13.96 -8.27 11.80
C VAL A 464 14.06 -7.62 10.42
N VAL A 465 14.84 -8.18 9.49
CA VAL A 465 14.94 -7.67 8.12
C VAL A 465 13.59 -7.72 7.42
N THR A 466 12.85 -8.81 7.57
CA THR A 466 11.55 -9.01 6.92
C THR A 466 10.50 -8.00 7.42
N VAL A 467 10.41 -7.79 8.75
CA VAL A 467 9.44 -6.82 9.31
C VAL A 467 9.81 -5.37 9.01
N ASN A 468 11.10 -5.07 8.92
CA ASN A 468 11.58 -3.73 8.57
C ASN A 468 11.16 -3.35 7.14
N GLN A 469 11.14 -4.30 6.20
CA GLN A 469 10.66 -4.08 4.83
C GLN A 469 9.20 -3.61 4.75
N ILE A 470 8.36 -4.07 5.66
CA ILE A 470 6.94 -3.69 5.72
C ILE A 470 6.65 -2.59 6.76
N GLY A 471 7.67 -2.13 7.50
CA GLY A 471 7.55 -1.08 8.51
C GLY A 471 6.72 -1.51 9.74
N ASP A 472 6.68 -2.80 10.07
CA ASP A 472 6.01 -3.32 11.26
C ASP A 472 6.91 -3.15 12.49
N ARG A 473 6.76 -2.01 13.13
CA ARG A 473 7.59 -1.59 14.27
C ARG A 473 7.42 -2.48 15.50
N TRP A 474 6.21 -3.02 15.70
CA TRP A 474 5.95 -3.87 16.87
C TRP A 474 6.70 -5.20 16.77
N HIS A 475 6.59 -5.90 15.65
CA HIS A 475 7.33 -7.14 15.44
C HIS A 475 8.85 -6.89 15.29
N GLU A 476 9.25 -5.72 14.80
CA GLU A 476 10.66 -5.32 14.78
C GLU A 476 11.23 -5.18 16.20
N SER A 477 10.52 -4.49 17.10
CA SER A 477 10.90 -4.34 18.51
C SER A 477 11.08 -5.70 19.17
N MET A 478 10.09 -6.60 19.02
CA MET A 478 10.16 -7.95 19.57
C MET A 478 11.34 -8.78 19.03
N GLY A 479 11.57 -8.75 17.71
CA GLY A 479 12.71 -9.44 17.11
C GLY A 479 14.05 -8.92 17.58
N ARG A 480 14.18 -7.59 17.77
CA ARG A 480 15.39 -6.96 18.31
C ARG A 480 15.62 -7.31 19.79
N ALA A 481 14.57 -7.39 20.60
CA ALA A 481 14.68 -7.84 21.98
C ALA A 481 15.22 -9.29 22.06
N ASN A 482 14.73 -10.18 21.20
CA ASN A 482 15.26 -11.54 21.11
C ASN A 482 16.74 -11.58 20.65
N LEU A 483 17.12 -10.73 19.67
CA LEU A 483 18.53 -10.57 19.27
C LEU A 483 19.41 -10.12 20.44
N ALA A 484 18.94 -9.14 21.22
CA ALA A 484 19.67 -8.66 22.38
C ALA A 484 19.95 -9.77 23.40
N GLY A 485 18.92 -10.57 23.74
CA GLY A 485 19.07 -11.73 24.64
C GLY A 485 20.09 -12.77 24.14
N VAL A 486 20.11 -13.03 22.83
CA VAL A 486 21.10 -13.96 22.26
C VAL A 486 22.51 -13.35 22.27
N TYR A 487 22.67 -12.05 21.96
CA TYR A 487 23.98 -11.39 22.06
C TYR A 487 24.50 -11.36 23.48
N GLU A 488 23.66 -11.10 24.48
CA GLU A 488 24.00 -11.19 25.90
C GLU A 488 24.49 -12.60 26.28
N ALA A 489 23.75 -13.64 25.86
CA ALA A 489 24.14 -15.03 26.09
C ALA A 489 25.47 -15.43 25.43
N LEU A 490 25.84 -14.80 24.32
CA LEU A 490 27.12 -14.95 23.63
C LEU A 490 28.25 -14.09 24.22
N GLY A 491 27.94 -13.18 25.17
CA GLY A 491 28.89 -12.25 25.77
C GLY A 491 29.20 -11.01 24.94
N ASP A 492 28.47 -10.77 23.83
CA ASP A 492 28.61 -9.56 23.00
C ASP A 492 27.69 -8.44 23.54
N LEU A 493 28.06 -7.92 24.72
CA LEU A 493 27.26 -6.93 25.43
C LEU A 493 27.08 -5.62 24.62
N ALA A 494 28.06 -5.27 23.78
CA ALA A 494 27.97 -4.06 22.97
C ALA A 494 26.84 -4.15 21.93
N LYS A 495 26.69 -5.29 21.27
CA LYS A 495 25.58 -5.52 20.34
C LYS A 495 24.25 -5.70 21.06
N ALA A 496 24.25 -6.31 22.24
CA ALA A 496 23.03 -6.40 23.04
C ALA A 496 22.49 -5.02 23.39
N GLU A 497 23.35 -4.12 23.87
CA GLU A 497 23.01 -2.72 24.18
C GLU A 497 22.52 -1.95 22.94
N GLU A 498 23.17 -2.14 21.78
CA GLU A 498 22.74 -1.54 20.52
C GLU A 498 21.30 -1.97 20.16
N GLN A 499 20.99 -3.26 20.25
CA GLN A 499 19.64 -3.74 19.93
C GLN A 499 18.60 -3.22 20.93
N LEU A 500 18.89 -3.19 22.22
CA LEU A 500 17.99 -2.65 23.25
C LEU A 500 17.74 -1.15 23.07
N ALA A 501 18.73 -0.38 22.67
CA ALA A 501 18.53 1.04 22.34
C ALA A 501 17.55 1.24 21.19
N LEU A 502 17.61 0.36 20.18
CA LEU A 502 16.65 0.38 19.06
C LEU A 502 15.25 -0.07 19.48
N VAL A 503 15.11 -1.04 20.40
CA VAL A 503 13.83 -1.44 21.01
C VAL A 503 13.17 -0.23 21.66
N VAL A 504 13.89 0.46 22.56
CA VAL A 504 13.36 1.65 23.25
C VAL A 504 12.91 2.73 22.26
N ALA A 505 13.69 2.98 21.20
CA ALA A 505 13.33 3.98 20.20
C ALA A 505 12.08 3.59 19.39
N LEU A 506 11.90 2.31 19.08
CA LEU A 506 10.71 1.79 18.38
C LEU A 506 9.48 1.89 19.27
N ASP A 507 9.58 1.50 20.54
CA ASP A 507 8.47 1.51 21.48
C ASP A 507 8.02 2.93 21.83
N GLU A 508 8.94 3.88 21.91
CA GLU A 508 8.61 5.31 22.01
C GLU A 508 7.84 5.81 20.79
N ALA A 509 8.23 5.36 19.61
CA ALA A 509 7.59 5.77 18.36
C ALA A 509 6.17 5.20 18.18
N VAL A 510 5.90 4.02 18.77
CA VAL A 510 4.58 3.35 18.75
C VAL A 510 3.71 3.76 19.94
N GLY A 511 4.30 4.33 21.01
CA GLY A 511 3.61 4.63 22.26
C GLY A 511 3.30 3.36 23.07
N HIS A 512 4.19 2.36 23.03
CA HIS A 512 4.00 1.06 23.66
C HIS A 512 3.89 1.15 25.18
N PRO A 513 2.99 0.39 25.83
CA PRO A 513 2.80 0.44 27.28
C PRO A 513 4.00 -0.07 28.10
N ASP A 514 4.90 -0.87 27.51
CA ASP A 514 6.07 -1.45 28.19
C ASP A 514 7.31 -0.56 28.24
N LEU A 515 7.21 0.70 27.76
CA LEU A 515 8.29 1.69 27.79
C LEU A 515 9.05 1.80 29.11
N THR A 516 8.39 1.53 30.24
CA THR A 516 9.01 1.61 31.56
C THR A 516 9.88 0.39 31.89
N SER A 517 9.57 -0.80 31.35
CA SER A 517 10.37 -2.01 31.53
C SER A 517 11.61 -2.01 30.63
N ASP A 518 11.47 -1.53 29.40
CA ASP A 518 12.54 -1.53 28.41
C ASP A 518 13.66 -0.51 28.70
N ARG A 519 13.32 0.59 29.42
CA ARG A 519 14.31 1.57 29.89
C ARG A 519 15.14 1.08 31.08
N ALA A 520 14.71 0.02 31.75
CA ALA A 520 15.36 -0.54 32.92
C ALA A 520 16.27 -1.74 32.62
N ALA A 521 16.15 -2.33 31.43
CA ALA A 521 17.02 -3.39 30.93
C ALA A 521 18.30 -2.83 30.32
#